data_129fe6efb6179d22639e45990232564b
#
_entry.id   129fe6efb6179d22639e45990232564b
#
_cell.length_a   1.000
_cell.length_b   1.000
_cell.length_c   1.000
_cell.angle_alpha   90.00
_cell.angle_beta   90.00
_cell.angle_gamma   90.00
#
_symmetry.space_group_name_H-M   'P 1'
#
loop_
_entity.id
_entity.type
_entity.pdbx_description
1 polymer ?
#
loop_
_entity_poly.entity_id
_entity_poly.type
_entity_poly.pdbx_seq_one_letter_code
_entity_poly.pdbx_strand_id
1 'polypeptide(L)'
;MVSGEEADAVLDWLRAVRRALASGAGAATVVPPAFGRPVDVPFDALDCYPGAESSGIVMEEGDLARVDLLWGVDVSWKRGLVFNARIESALSGSGLWRDAVEGGRCIVPVRAFYETRNVENAASVGAGAALVEDAPFGASDPAELTRGAVADVEQGILGLDGNPAASASRRPRGRKSQYRFSNAGGTALLLAGLRLGDRFVLVTCEPDAVVGHVHSRMPLSLTAPEALAWLDSSTNARDLLAHHAPVPLESQEESAPTNRPAGSDQMSLF
;
A
#
# COMPACT_ATOMS: atom_id res chain seq x y z
N MET A 1 8.47 9.70 -1.09
CA MET A 1 8.38 9.84 0.39
C MET A 1 8.49 11.30 0.79
N VAL A 2 8.30 11.62 2.06
CA VAL A 2 8.69 12.92 2.65
C VAL A 2 10.13 12.83 3.16
N SER A 3 10.84 13.97 3.25
CA SER A 3 12.13 14.04 3.96
C SER A 3 11.93 13.93 5.48
N GLY A 4 13.01 13.76 6.25
CA GLY A 4 12.93 13.75 7.72
C GLY A 4 12.35 15.05 8.28
N GLU A 5 12.78 16.21 7.77
CA GLU A 5 12.25 17.52 8.16
C GLU A 5 10.76 17.68 7.85
N GLU A 6 10.31 17.16 6.72
CA GLU A 6 8.90 17.17 6.35
C GLU A 6 8.08 16.21 7.22
N ALA A 7 8.65 15.07 7.60
CA ALA A 7 8.01 14.15 8.54
C ALA A 7 7.85 14.80 9.92
N ASP A 8 8.84 15.57 10.38
CA ASP A 8 8.76 16.37 11.60
C ASP A 8 7.66 17.44 11.51
N ALA A 9 7.53 18.11 10.37
CA ALA A 9 6.44 19.07 10.14
C ALA A 9 5.05 18.40 10.18
N VAL A 10 4.91 17.19 9.62
CA VAL A 10 3.66 16.39 9.73
C VAL A 10 3.41 15.99 11.18
N LEU A 11 4.42 15.55 11.91
CA LEU A 11 4.32 15.20 13.32
C LEU A 11 3.81 16.39 14.17
N ASP A 12 4.39 17.56 13.98
CA ASP A 12 3.98 18.77 14.71
C ASP A 12 2.55 19.20 14.34
N TRP A 13 2.18 19.07 13.09
CA TRP A 13 0.80 19.28 12.64
C TRP A 13 -0.17 18.31 13.32
N LEU A 14 0.10 17.01 13.34
CA LEU A 14 -0.74 16.02 14.00
C LEU A 14 -0.86 16.28 15.51
N ARG A 15 0.23 16.70 16.17
CA ARG A 15 0.20 17.15 17.56
C ARG A 15 -0.73 18.37 17.77
N ALA A 16 -0.69 19.32 16.84
CA ALA A 16 -1.58 20.48 16.86
C ALA A 16 -3.05 20.10 16.64
N VAL A 17 -3.34 19.19 15.69
CA VAL A 17 -4.68 18.64 15.46
C VAL A 17 -5.18 17.93 16.72
N ARG A 18 -4.34 17.10 17.37
CA ARG A 18 -4.70 16.40 18.61
C ARG A 18 -5.08 17.37 19.71
N ARG A 19 -4.32 18.48 19.90
CA ARG A 19 -4.66 19.53 20.86
C ARG A 19 -5.98 20.23 20.50
N ALA A 20 -6.21 20.55 19.23
CA ALA A 20 -7.43 21.20 18.78
C ALA A 20 -8.67 20.31 19.06
N LEU A 21 -8.58 19.01 18.76
CA LEU A 21 -9.64 18.05 19.05
C LEU A 21 -9.92 17.95 20.55
N ALA A 22 -8.88 17.90 21.38
CA ALA A 22 -9.02 17.84 22.84
C ALA A 22 -9.67 19.11 23.44
N SER A 23 -9.48 20.27 22.81
CA SER A 23 -10.09 21.54 23.22
C SER A 23 -11.47 21.79 22.61
N GLY A 24 -11.98 20.89 21.76
CA GLY A 24 -13.25 21.04 21.05
C GLY A 24 -13.22 22.01 19.87
N ALA A 25 -12.05 22.48 19.44
CA ALA A 25 -11.91 23.43 18.33
C ALA A 25 -12.05 22.79 16.94
N GLY A 26 -11.96 21.47 16.85
CA GLY A 26 -12.03 20.71 15.59
C GLY A 26 -10.74 20.71 14.78
N ALA A 27 -10.50 19.64 14.02
CA ALA A 27 -9.27 19.44 13.25
C ALA A 27 -9.08 20.46 12.12
N ALA A 28 -10.15 20.94 11.51
CA ALA A 28 -10.13 21.86 10.38
C ALA A 28 -9.55 23.24 10.71
N THR A 29 -9.40 23.58 12.00
CA THR A 29 -8.78 24.84 12.44
C THR A 29 -7.25 24.84 12.32
N VAL A 30 -6.64 23.68 12.13
CA VAL A 30 -5.18 23.52 12.04
C VAL A 30 -4.77 23.31 10.59
N VAL A 31 -4.01 24.25 10.05
CA VAL A 31 -3.56 24.22 8.65
C VAL A 31 -2.49 23.12 8.49
N PRO A 32 -2.67 22.17 7.57
CA PRO A 32 -1.66 21.15 7.30
C PRO A 32 -0.44 21.75 6.59
N PRO A 33 0.76 21.17 6.79
CA PRO A 33 1.93 21.56 6.03
C PRO A 33 1.71 21.25 4.54
N ALA A 34 2.02 22.23 3.67
CA ALA A 34 1.99 22.05 2.23
C ALA A 34 3.36 21.56 1.74
N PHE A 35 3.36 20.50 0.95
CA PHE A 35 4.56 19.95 0.35
C PHE A 35 4.54 20.19 -1.16
N GLY A 36 5.01 21.36 -1.57
CA GLY A 36 5.31 21.62 -2.97
C GLY A 36 6.35 20.63 -3.50
N ARG A 37 6.36 20.37 -4.80
CA ARG A 37 7.49 19.64 -5.42
C ARG A 37 8.77 20.45 -5.21
N PRO A 38 9.83 19.88 -4.59
CA PRO A 38 11.11 20.59 -4.52
C PRO A 38 11.61 20.81 -5.95
N VAL A 39 11.89 22.06 -6.30
CA VAL A 39 12.31 22.42 -7.67
C VAL A 39 13.69 21.87 -8.00
N ASP A 40 14.51 21.63 -6.98
CA ASP A 40 15.93 21.27 -7.10
C ASP A 40 16.29 19.83 -6.72
N VAL A 41 15.30 18.99 -6.38
CA VAL A 41 15.56 17.58 -6.02
C VAL A 41 15.23 16.70 -7.22
N PRO A 42 16.17 15.87 -7.70
CA PRO A 42 15.89 14.89 -8.74
C PRO A 42 14.67 14.04 -8.36
N PHE A 43 13.83 13.73 -9.34
CA PHE A 43 12.55 13.04 -9.15
C PHE A 43 12.68 11.71 -8.39
N ASP A 44 13.77 10.99 -8.62
CA ASP A 44 14.11 9.68 -8.05
C ASP A 44 14.75 9.74 -6.64
N ALA A 45 15.26 10.92 -6.22
CA ALA A 45 15.96 11.07 -4.94
C ALA A 45 15.03 10.94 -3.70
N LEU A 46 13.72 11.09 -3.89
CA LEU A 46 12.71 10.94 -2.83
C LEU A 46 11.87 9.67 -2.99
N ASP A 47 12.16 8.85 -4.01
CA ASP A 47 11.47 7.59 -4.22
C ASP A 47 11.91 6.56 -3.19
N CYS A 48 10.94 5.88 -2.58
CA CYS A 48 11.17 4.80 -1.63
C CYS A 48 10.59 3.51 -2.19
N TYR A 49 11.37 2.47 -2.10
CA TYR A 49 11.01 1.12 -2.55
C TYR A 49 11.02 0.15 -1.37
N PRO A 50 10.27 -0.97 -1.45
CA PRO A 50 10.37 -2.01 -0.42
C PRO A 50 11.82 -2.41 -0.15
N GLY A 51 12.18 -2.48 1.13
CA GLY A 51 13.54 -2.68 1.61
C GLY A 51 14.29 -1.39 1.96
N ALA A 52 13.76 -0.22 1.59
CA ALA A 52 14.33 1.07 2.00
C ALA A 52 13.73 1.56 3.32
N GLU A 53 14.46 2.46 3.96
CA GLU A 53 14.04 3.15 5.19
C GLU A 53 13.11 4.30 4.88
N SER A 54 12.13 4.52 5.74
CA SER A 54 11.18 5.62 5.68
C SER A 54 10.79 6.09 7.07
N SER A 55 10.51 7.37 7.20
CA SER A 55 9.97 7.94 8.44
C SER A 55 8.53 7.49 8.65
N GLY A 56 8.25 6.96 9.83
CA GLY A 56 6.92 6.66 10.35
C GLY A 56 6.60 7.52 11.57
N ILE A 57 5.30 7.69 11.84
CA ILE A 57 4.80 8.32 13.07
C ILE A 57 4.08 7.24 13.86
N VAL A 58 4.40 7.13 15.12
CA VAL A 58 3.87 6.14 16.07
C VAL A 58 3.39 6.82 17.35
N MET A 59 2.65 6.07 18.16
CA MET A 59 2.34 6.47 19.55
C MET A 59 3.33 5.76 20.47
N GLU A 60 4.14 6.52 21.20
CA GLU A 60 5.08 6.02 22.20
C GLU A 60 4.87 6.76 23.53
N GLU A 61 4.70 6.02 24.62
CA GLU A 61 4.49 6.58 25.97
C GLU A 61 3.39 7.66 26.06
N GLY A 62 2.36 7.55 25.21
CA GLY A 62 1.23 8.48 25.18
C GLY A 62 1.44 9.75 24.35
N ASP A 63 2.58 9.91 23.67
CA ASP A 63 2.82 11.00 22.73
C ASP A 63 3.18 10.47 21.33
N LEU A 64 3.02 11.35 20.33
CA LEU A 64 3.41 11.05 18.96
C LEU A 64 4.93 11.16 18.81
N ALA A 65 5.54 10.18 18.18
CA ALA A 65 6.98 10.15 17.91
C ALA A 65 7.24 9.81 16.43
N ARG A 66 8.30 10.38 15.86
CA ARG A 66 8.86 9.95 14.58
C ARG A 66 9.86 8.84 14.81
N VAL A 67 9.76 7.80 13.99
CA VAL A 67 10.68 6.68 13.97
C VAL A 67 11.09 6.39 12.52
N ASP A 68 12.27 5.87 12.31
CA ASP A 68 12.70 5.40 11.01
C ASP A 68 12.51 3.88 10.94
N LEU A 69 11.80 3.41 9.90
CA LEU A 69 11.34 2.03 9.75
C LEU A 69 11.69 1.50 8.36
N LEU A 70 12.07 0.23 8.27
CA LEU A 70 12.29 -0.45 7.00
C LEU A 70 10.97 -0.91 6.38
N TRP A 71 10.73 -0.57 5.13
CA TRP A 71 9.52 -0.97 4.42
C TRP A 71 9.58 -2.42 3.94
N GLY A 72 8.72 -3.25 4.50
CA GLY A 72 8.57 -4.66 4.16
C GLY A 72 9.19 -5.61 5.18
N VAL A 73 8.56 -6.74 5.34
CA VAL A 73 8.92 -7.80 6.29
C VAL A 73 9.29 -9.09 5.55
N ASP A 74 10.26 -9.81 6.07
CA ASP A 74 10.59 -11.15 5.62
C ASP A 74 9.63 -12.16 6.25
N VAL A 75 9.14 -13.09 5.44
CA VAL A 75 8.26 -14.17 5.90
C VAL A 75 8.74 -15.50 5.34
N SER A 76 8.62 -16.56 6.13
CA SER A 76 9.20 -17.87 5.77
C SER A 76 8.51 -18.56 4.59
N TRP A 77 7.26 -18.19 4.29
CA TRP A 77 6.46 -18.84 3.22
C TRP A 77 6.53 -18.14 1.87
N LYS A 78 7.21 -16.98 1.76
CA LYS A 78 7.30 -16.21 0.51
C LYS A 78 8.74 -15.76 0.27
N ARG A 79 9.21 -15.89 -0.97
CA ARG A 79 10.46 -15.25 -1.37
C ARG A 79 10.25 -13.74 -1.56
N GLY A 80 11.17 -12.95 -1.00
CA GLY A 80 11.11 -11.49 -1.03
C GLY A 80 10.18 -10.90 0.03
N LEU A 81 10.19 -9.59 0.12
CA LEU A 81 9.48 -8.85 1.17
C LEU A 81 7.97 -8.88 0.97
N VAL A 82 7.24 -9.03 2.06
CA VAL A 82 5.83 -8.63 2.15
C VAL A 82 5.82 -7.17 2.60
N PHE A 83 5.35 -6.28 1.76
CA PHE A 83 5.38 -4.83 2.00
C PHE A 83 3.99 -4.19 2.09
N ASN A 84 2.94 -4.98 1.85
CA ASN A 84 1.55 -4.57 1.99
C ASN A 84 0.74 -5.61 2.76
N ALA A 85 -0.22 -5.14 3.56
CA ALA A 85 -1.24 -5.92 4.22
C ALA A 85 -2.61 -5.53 3.66
N ARG A 86 -3.40 -6.47 3.16
CA ARG A 86 -4.77 -6.18 2.75
C ARG A 86 -5.62 -5.84 3.96
N ILE A 87 -6.47 -4.82 3.85
CA ILE A 87 -7.39 -4.41 4.92
C ILE A 87 -8.25 -5.58 5.41
N GLU A 88 -8.68 -6.46 4.50
CA GLU A 88 -9.47 -7.64 4.81
C GLU A 88 -8.69 -8.62 5.71
N SER A 89 -7.40 -8.80 5.44
CA SER A 89 -6.51 -9.62 6.25
C SER A 89 -6.23 -9.00 7.62
N ALA A 90 -6.08 -7.67 7.69
CA ALA A 90 -5.95 -6.93 8.95
C ALA A 90 -7.23 -7.03 9.79
N LEU A 91 -8.41 -6.91 9.15
CA LEU A 91 -9.72 -7.02 9.79
C LEU A 91 -10.03 -8.43 10.29
N SER A 92 -9.52 -9.49 9.65
CA SER A 92 -9.78 -10.87 10.06
C SER A 92 -9.31 -11.18 11.51
N GLY A 93 -8.34 -10.39 12.02
CA GLY A 93 -7.79 -10.53 13.36
C GLY A 93 -7.06 -11.86 13.57
N SER A 94 -6.56 -12.48 12.50
CA SER A 94 -5.82 -13.72 12.51
C SER A 94 -4.47 -13.58 11.81
N GLY A 95 -3.54 -14.51 12.09
CA GLY A 95 -2.27 -14.58 11.40
C GLY A 95 -1.29 -13.47 11.77
N LEU A 96 -0.44 -13.11 10.80
CA LEU A 96 0.70 -12.20 10.96
C LEU A 96 0.34 -10.80 11.45
N TRP A 97 -0.85 -10.31 11.10
CA TRP A 97 -1.20 -8.91 11.34
C TRP A 97 -1.90 -8.65 12.67
N ARG A 98 -2.29 -9.69 13.44
CA ARG A 98 -3.06 -9.53 14.67
C ARG A 98 -2.40 -8.57 15.64
N ASP A 99 -1.18 -8.88 16.06
CA ASP A 99 -0.47 -8.11 17.08
C ASP A 99 -0.12 -6.70 16.57
N ALA A 100 0.17 -6.58 15.27
CA ALA A 100 0.45 -5.29 14.65
C ALA A 100 -0.81 -4.40 14.57
N VAL A 101 -1.99 -4.98 14.33
CA VAL A 101 -3.27 -4.23 14.35
C VAL A 101 -3.64 -3.81 15.77
N GLU A 102 -3.30 -4.59 16.78
CA GLU A 102 -3.58 -4.26 18.18
C GLU A 102 -2.63 -3.21 18.75
N GLY A 103 -1.31 -3.34 18.52
CA GLY A 103 -0.32 -2.49 19.18
C GLY A 103 0.82 -1.96 18.31
N GLY A 104 0.87 -2.35 17.02
CA GLY A 104 1.94 -1.96 16.10
C GLY A 104 1.48 -1.00 15.00
N ARG A 105 0.56 -0.08 15.27
CA ARG A 105 0.06 0.85 14.26
C ARG A 105 1.02 2.01 14.06
N CYS A 106 1.21 2.40 12.79
CA CYS A 106 1.99 3.59 12.44
C CYS A 106 1.32 4.35 11.29
N ILE A 107 1.70 5.60 11.12
CA ILE A 107 1.36 6.43 9.96
C ILE A 107 2.65 6.67 9.18
N VAL A 108 2.58 6.47 7.87
CA VAL A 108 3.69 6.76 6.95
C VAL A 108 3.30 7.99 6.12
N PRO A 109 3.87 9.17 6.40
CA PRO A 109 3.60 10.36 5.62
C PRO A 109 4.32 10.27 4.27
N VAL A 110 3.57 10.50 3.18
CA VAL A 110 4.13 10.51 1.83
C VAL A 110 3.61 11.69 1.03
N ARG A 111 4.39 12.17 0.05
CA ARG A 111 3.93 13.18 -0.91
C ARG A 111 3.00 12.58 -1.95
N ALA A 112 3.28 11.33 -2.33
CA ALA A 112 2.54 10.59 -3.34
C ALA A 112 2.87 9.10 -3.25
N PHE A 113 2.02 8.27 -3.86
CA PHE A 113 2.34 6.89 -4.18
C PHE A 113 2.25 6.65 -5.69
N TYR A 114 2.84 5.57 -6.17
CA TYR A 114 2.92 5.24 -7.59
C TYR A 114 2.31 3.89 -7.86
N GLU A 115 1.55 3.81 -8.95
CA GLU A 115 1.00 2.56 -9.47
C GLU A 115 1.28 2.44 -10.97
N THR A 116 1.51 1.21 -11.41
CA THR A 116 1.73 0.91 -12.83
C THR A 116 0.47 0.31 -13.41
N ARG A 117 0.00 0.84 -14.53
CA ARG A 117 -1.18 0.32 -15.22
C ARG A 117 -0.91 -1.09 -15.73
N ASN A 118 -1.63 -2.09 -15.21
CA ASN A 118 -1.67 -3.42 -15.78
C ASN A 118 -2.63 -3.44 -16.95
N VAL A 119 -2.15 -3.80 -18.14
CA VAL A 119 -2.95 -3.86 -19.38
C VAL A 119 -4.14 -4.84 -19.24
N GLU A 120 -4.03 -5.82 -18.34
CA GLU A 120 -5.08 -6.81 -18.08
C GLU A 120 -6.31 -6.21 -17.37
N ASN A 121 -6.13 -5.21 -16.52
CA ASN A 121 -7.24 -4.56 -15.82
C ASN A 121 -8.03 -3.59 -16.72
N ALA A 122 -7.46 -3.14 -17.84
CA ALA A 122 -8.15 -2.26 -18.79
C ALA A 122 -9.28 -2.97 -19.54
N ALA A 123 -9.23 -4.30 -19.65
CA ALA A 123 -10.25 -5.09 -20.35
C ALA A 123 -11.46 -5.45 -19.47
N SER A 124 -11.32 -5.41 -18.13
CA SER A 124 -12.40 -5.79 -17.21
C SER A 124 -13.34 -4.63 -16.80
N VAL A 125 -12.92 -3.38 -17.00
CA VAL A 125 -13.75 -2.20 -16.68
C VAL A 125 -14.82 -1.94 -17.77
N GLY A 126 -14.69 -2.56 -18.95
CA GLY A 126 -15.62 -2.38 -20.07
C GLY A 126 -16.72 -3.46 -20.21
N ALA A 127 -16.74 -4.51 -19.40
CA ALA A 127 -17.62 -5.66 -19.58
C ALA A 127 -18.26 -6.15 -18.29
N GLY A 128 -18.99 -5.31 -17.57
CA GLY A 128 -19.56 -5.72 -16.29
C GLY A 128 -20.81 -4.98 -15.85
N ALA A 129 -21.79 -4.82 -16.74
CA ALA A 129 -23.17 -4.57 -16.33
C ALA A 129 -24.03 -5.76 -16.80
N ALA A 130 -23.88 -6.91 -16.14
CA ALA A 130 -24.84 -8.00 -16.21
C ALA A 130 -25.07 -8.51 -14.80
N LEU A 131 -26.26 -8.28 -14.31
CA LEU A 131 -26.86 -8.80 -13.08
C LEU A 131 -26.63 -10.32 -13.00
N VAL A 132 -26.07 -10.80 -11.91
CA VAL A 132 -26.15 -12.21 -11.51
C VAL A 132 -26.87 -12.27 -10.18
N GLU A 133 -28.08 -12.87 -10.27
CA GLU A 133 -28.96 -13.17 -9.16
C GLU A 133 -28.35 -14.18 -8.16
N ASP A 134 -28.83 -14.11 -6.94
CA ASP A 134 -28.61 -14.92 -5.77
C ASP A 134 -28.38 -16.42 -6.02
N ALA A 135 -27.35 -16.99 -5.40
CA ALA A 135 -27.29 -18.40 -5.06
C ALA A 135 -26.88 -18.59 -3.59
N PRO A 136 -27.52 -19.48 -2.83
CA PRO A 136 -27.42 -19.53 -1.38
C PRO A 136 -26.13 -20.21 -0.88
N PHE A 137 -25.63 -19.68 0.23
CA PHE A 137 -24.49 -20.15 1.00
C PHE A 137 -24.76 -21.56 1.54
N GLY A 138 -24.04 -22.57 1.02
CA GLY A 138 -23.96 -23.90 1.57
C GLY A 138 -22.69 -24.06 2.41
N ALA A 139 -22.87 -24.40 3.68
CA ALA A 139 -21.81 -24.70 4.60
C ALA A 139 -21.00 -25.92 4.14
N SER A 140 -19.68 -25.79 4.01
CA SER A 140 -18.75 -26.90 3.79
C SER A 140 -17.79 -27.03 4.97
N ASP A 141 -17.72 -28.23 5.47
CA ASP A 141 -16.99 -28.77 6.60
C ASP A 141 -15.45 -28.59 6.47
N PRO A 142 -14.70 -28.22 7.53
CA PRO A 142 -13.26 -27.94 7.47
C PRO A 142 -12.34 -29.17 7.38
N ALA A 143 -12.87 -30.40 7.20
CA ALA A 143 -12.09 -31.64 7.24
C ALA A 143 -11.53 -32.11 5.88
N GLU A 144 -11.77 -31.41 4.76
CA GLU A 144 -11.43 -31.93 3.41
C GLU A 144 -10.23 -31.25 2.71
N LEU A 145 -9.47 -30.39 3.39
CA LEU A 145 -8.36 -29.63 2.79
C LEU A 145 -6.96 -30.25 3.00
N THR A 146 -6.84 -31.51 3.40
CA THR A 146 -5.54 -32.16 3.64
C THR A 146 -5.21 -33.36 2.75
N ARG A 147 -5.88 -33.53 1.61
CA ARG A 147 -5.50 -34.59 0.65
C ARG A 147 -5.59 -34.09 -0.79
N GLY A 148 -4.44 -33.66 -1.34
CA GLY A 148 -4.39 -33.42 -2.78
C GLY A 148 -3.30 -32.48 -3.24
N ALA A 149 -2.03 -32.73 -2.88
CA ALA A 149 -0.91 -32.06 -3.56
C ALA A 149 0.41 -32.84 -3.37
N VAL A 150 0.45 -34.06 -3.87
CA VAL A 150 1.71 -34.75 -4.21
C VAL A 150 1.40 -35.67 -5.39
N ALA A 151 1.68 -35.22 -6.60
CA ALA A 151 2.04 -35.98 -7.80
C ALA A 151 2.02 -35.00 -8.97
N ASP A 152 3.17 -34.67 -9.46
CA ASP A 152 3.70 -34.93 -10.79
C ASP A 152 4.99 -34.14 -11.00
N VAL A 153 6.06 -34.75 -10.51
CA VAL A 153 7.41 -34.52 -11.06
C VAL A 153 7.84 -35.89 -11.56
N GLU A 154 7.77 -36.10 -12.88
CA GLU A 154 8.76 -36.89 -13.62
C GLU A 154 8.43 -36.97 -15.12
N GLN A 155 9.54 -36.88 -15.87
CA GLN A 155 9.81 -37.40 -17.21
C GLN A 155 9.57 -36.49 -18.41
N GLY A 156 10.71 -36.12 -18.97
CA GLY A 156 10.87 -35.59 -20.31
C GLY A 156 12.31 -35.37 -20.70
N ILE A 157 13.13 -36.42 -20.68
CA ILE A 157 14.49 -36.42 -21.26
C ILE A 157 14.42 -36.99 -22.68
N LEU A 158 15.16 -36.30 -23.59
CA LEU A 158 15.60 -36.71 -24.93
C LEU A 158 14.69 -36.46 -26.13
N GLY A 159 15.10 -35.47 -26.91
CA GLY A 159 14.86 -35.31 -28.32
C GLY A 159 15.95 -34.42 -28.90
N LEU A 160 17.05 -35.06 -29.32
CA LEU A 160 18.08 -34.52 -30.21
C LEU A 160 17.45 -34.42 -31.59
N ASP A 161 17.10 -33.22 -32.07
CA ASP A 161 17.05 -32.94 -33.50
C ASP A 161 17.27 -31.45 -33.72
N GLY A 162 18.40 -31.15 -34.37
CA GLY A 162 18.81 -29.81 -34.69
C GLY A 162 17.88 -29.16 -35.71
N ASN A 163 17.24 -28.08 -35.32
CA ASN A 163 16.68 -27.10 -36.24
C ASN A 163 16.99 -25.71 -35.68
N PRO A 164 17.75 -24.84 -36.37
CA PRO A 164 17.90 -23.46 -35.96
C PRO A 164 16.60 -22.71 -36.32
N ALA A 165 15.55 -22.91 -35.53
CA ALA A 165 14.33 -22.19 -35.68
C ALA A 165 14.42 -20.82 -35.02
N ALA A 166 14.47 -19.81 -35.89
CA ALA A 166 13.93 -18.48 -35.73
C ALA A 166 14.04 -17.91 -34.31
N SER A 167 14.96 -17.00 -34.13
CA SER A 167 14.86 -15.97 -33.08
C SER A 167 13.50 -15.30 -33.20
N ALA A 168 12.54 -15.77 -32.41
CA ALA A 168 11.31 -15.05 -32.21
C ALA A 168 11.72 -13.71 -31.60
N SER A 169 11.71 -12.66 -32.41
CA SER A 169 11.92 -11.30 -32.01
C SER A 169 10.95 -11.04 -30.84
N ARG A 170 11.51 -10.96 -29.60
CA ARG A 170 10.76 -10.48 -28.44
C ARG A 170 10.21 -9.13 -28.85
N ARG A 171 8.89 -9.06 -29.13
CA ARG A 171 8.19 -7.79 -29.30
C ARG A 171 8.62 -6.91 -28.13
N PRO A 172 9.09 -5.67 -28.35
CA PRO A 172 9.44 -4.77 -27.27
C PRO A 172 8.21 -4.70 -26.36
N ARG A 173 8.39 -5.12 -25.09
CA ARG A 173 7.34 -4.94 -24.07
C ARG A 173 7.02 -3.46 -24.06
N GLY A 174 5.79 -3.12 -24.43
CA GLY A 174 5.31 -1.74 -24.39
C GLY A 174 5.66 -1.12 -23.04
N ARG A 175 6.15 0.11 -23.08
CA ARG A 175 6.54 0.86 -21.86
C ARG A 175 5.28 0.98 -21.00
N LYS A 176 5.28 0.38 -19.81
CA LYS A 176 4.16 0.46 -18.88
C LYS A 176 4.05 1.91 -18.39
N SER A 177 2.86 2.49 -18.48
CA SER A 177 2.60 3.82 -17.91
C SER A 177 2.59 3.72 -16.39
N GLN A 178 3.29 4.63 -15.73
CA GLN A 178 3.28 4.80 -14.28
C GLN A 178 2.43 6.02 -13.93
N TYR A 179 1.63 5.91 -12.91
CA TYR A 179 0.76 6.97 -12.41
C TYR A 179 1.20 7.35 -11.01
N ARG A 180 1.30 8.66 -10.79
CA ARG A 180 1.54 9.27 -9.50
C ARG A 180 0.21 9.71 -8.92
N PHE A 181 -0.06 9.35 -7.67
CA PHE A 181 -1.26 9.75 -6.92
C PHE A 181 -0.85 10.58 -5.72
N SER A 182 -1.41 11.78 -5.59
CA SER A 182 -1.16 12.73 -4.52
C SER A 182 -2.46 13.27 -3.94
N ASN A 183 -2.37 13.89 -2.76
CA ASN A 183 -3.52 14.56 -2.16
C ASN A 183 -3.90 15.78 -3.02
N ALA A 184 -5.16 15.88 -3.44
CA ALA A 184 -5.67 17.00 -4.21
C ALA A 184 -5.54 18.37 -3.50
N GLY A 185 -5.42 18.36 -2.17
CA GLY A 185 -5.16 19.57 -1.36
C GLY A 185 -3.67 19.96 -1.27
N GLY A 186 -2.75 19.26 -1.95
CA GLY A 186 -1.31 19.56 -1.93
C GLY A 186 -0.60 19.28 -0.60
N THR A 187 -1.22 18.50 0.29
CA THR A 187 -0.67 18.11 1.59
C THR A 187 -0.13 16.68 1.54
N ALA A 188 0.57 16.23 2.59
CA ALA A 188 0.96 14.83 2.70
C ALA A 188 -0.25 13.90 2.73
N LEU A 189 -0.11 12.73 2.12
CA LEU A 189 -0.96 11.57 2.40
C LEU A 189 -0.47 10.91 3.69
N LEU A 190 -1.42 10.56 4.56
CA LEU A 190 -1.17 9.84 5.81
C LEU A 190 -1.53 8.37 5.58
N LEU A 191 -0.57 7.55 5.18
CA LEU A 191 -0.82 6.15 4.87
C LEU A 191 -0.84 5.32 6.15
N ALA A 192 -1.87 4.48 6.31
CA ALA A 192 -1.94 3.53 7.41
C ALA A 192 -0.90 2.43 7.25
N GLY A 193 -0.10 2.21 8.28
CA GLY A 193 0.92 1.18 8.33
C GLY A 193 0.77 0.27 9.55
N LEU A 194 1.32 -0.93 9.44
CA LEU A 194 1.46 -1.90 10.53
C LEU A 194 2.94 -2.14 10.78
N ARG A 195 3.40 -1.86 11.99
CA ARG A 195 4.78 -2.02 12.43
C ARG A 195 5.01 -3.41 13.02
N LEU A 196 6.10 -4.03 12.63
CA LEU A 196 6.60 -5.30 13.16
C LEU A 196 8.09 -5.11 13.50
N GLY A 197 8.37 -4.79 14.75
CA GLY A 197 9.73 -4.42 15.20
C GLY A 197 10.20 -3.09 14.58
N ASP A 198 11.30 -3.14 13.86
CA ASP A 198 11.90 -2.03 13.08
C ASP A 198 11.38 -1.92 11.64
N ARG A 199 10.38 -2.74 11.28
CA ARG A 199 9.83 -2.82 9.93
C ARG A 199 8.36 -2.43 9.89
N PHE A 200 7.88 -2.05 8.71
CA PHE A 200 6.46 -1.79 8.50
C PHE A 200 5.98 -2.34 7.17
N VAL A 201 4.67 -2.50 7.07
CA VAL A 201 3.93 -2.73 5.83
C VAL A 201 2.82 -1.71 5.71
N LEU A 202 2.44 -1.35 4.47
CA LEU A 202 1.30 -0.47 4.24
C LEU A 202 -0.01 -1.27 4.24
N VAL A 203 -1.05 -0.72 4.84
CA VAL A 203 -2.41 -1.25 4.70
C VAL A 203 -2.94 -0.84 3.34
N THR A 204 -3.52 -1.79 2.59
CA THR A 204 -4.15 -1.52 1.29
C THR A 204 -5.63 -1.85 1.32
N CYS A 205 -6.43 -1.07 0.61
CA CYS A 205 -7.87 -1.22 0.48
C CYS A 205 -8.31 -1.29 -0.99
N GLU A 206 -9.61 -1.41 -1.24
CA GLU A 206 -10.18 -1.24 -2.57
C GLU A 206 -9.88 0.17 -3.09
N PRO A 207 -9.63 0.32 -4.40
CA PRO A 207 -9.31 1.61 -4.98
C PRO A 207 -10.57 2.49 -5.07
N ASP A 208 -10.37 3.80 -4.95
CA ASP A 208 -11.37 4.76 -5.34
C ASP A 208 -11.50 4.88 -6.87
N ALA A 209 -12.38 5.76 -7.35
CA ALA A 209 -12.56 5.98 -8.78
C ALA A 209 -11.30 6.56 -9.47
N VAL A 210 -10.43 7.26 -8.74
CA VAL A 210 -9.21 7.87 -9.27
C VAL A 210 -8.12 6.83 -9.49
N VAL A 211 -7.96 5.87 -8.57
CA VAL A 211 -6.96 4.81 -8.65
C VAL A 211 -7.45 3.62 -9.45
N GLY A 212 -8.74 3.32 -9.40
CA GLY A 212 -9.35 2.10 -9.94
C GLY A 212 -9.16 1.88 -11.44
N HIS A 213 -8.96 2.96 -12.23
CA HIS A 213 -8.65 2.82 -13.66
C HIS A 213 -7.19 2.40 -13.95
N VAL A 214 -6.32 2.42 -12.93
CA VAL A 214 -4.91 2.03 -13.03
C VAL A 214 -4.64 0.72 -12.33
N HIS A 215 -5.13 0.58 -11.10
CA HIS A 215 -4.81 -0.56 -10.25
C HIS A 215 -6.02 -1.02 -9.41
N SER A 216 -6.08 -2.31 -9.06
CA SER A 216 -7.18 -2.92 -8.28
C SER A 216 -7.07 -2.71 -6.78
N ARG A 217 -5.98 -2.12 -6.29
CA ARG A 217 -5.75 -1.83 -4.87
C ARG A 217 -5.07 -0.46 -4.73
N MET A 218 -5.24 0.19 -3.57
CA MET A 218 -4.51 1.40 -3.22
C MET A 218 -4.08 1.37 -1.75
N PRO A 219 -3.00 2.09 -1.37
CA PRO A 219 -2.68 2.31 0.03
C PRO A 219 -3.82 3.04 0.74
N LEU A 220 -4.16 2.59 1.95
CA LEU A 220 -5.18 3.25 2.77
C LEU A 220 -4.66 4.60 3.27
N SER A 221 -5.24 5.67 2.77
CA SER A 221 -4.98 7.05 3.22
C SER A 221 -6.03 7.47 4.25
N LEU A 222 -5.59 8.06 5.35
CA LEU A 222 -6.43 8.51 6.46
C LEU A 222 -6.45 10.04 6.55
N THR A 223 -7.57 10.59 6.99
CA THR A 223 -7.64 11.98 7.43
C THR A 223 -6.85 12.18 8.74
N ALA A 224 -6.51 13.41 9.11
CA ALA A 224 -5.74 13.65 10.34
C ALA A 224 -6.43 13.13 11.62
N PRO A 225 -7.76 13.32 11.81
CA PRO A 225 -8.46 12.72 12.96
C PRO A 225 -8.39 11.19 12.95
N GLU A 226 -8.55 10.57 11.79
CA GLU A 226 -8.50 9.11 11.66
C GLU A 226 -7.07 8.58 11.87
N ALA A 227 -6.04 9.30 11.40
CA ALA A 227 -4.67 8.95 11.65
C ALA A 227 -4.32 8.98 13.15
N LEU A 228 -4.84 9.97 13.89
CA LEU A 228 -4.71 10.03 15.35
C LEU A 228 -5.47 8.88 16.04
N ALA A 229 -6.67 8.57 15.57
CA ALA A 229 -7.45 7.43 16.06
C ALA A 229 -6.77 6.09 15.71
N TRP A 230 -6.14 5.98 14.54
CA TRP A 230 -5.36 4.82 14.14
C TRP A 230 -4.16 4.58 15.06
N LEU A 231 -3.47 5.64 15.43
CA LEU A 231 -2.31 5.57 16.34
C LEU A 231 -2.68 5.28 17.79
N ASP A 232 -3.91 5.59 18.21
CA ASP A 232 -4.40 5.31 19.55
C ASP A 232 -4.81 3.83 19.68
N SER A 233 -4.06 3.06 20.45
CA SER A 233 -4.33 1.62 20.67
C SER A 233 -5.66 1.36 21.40
N SER A 234 -6.26 2.36 22.06
CA SER A 234 -7.59 2.25 22.67
C SER A 234 -8.72 2.31 21.62
N THR A 235 -8.46 2.84 20.43
CA THR A 235 -9.41 2.89 19.33
C THR A 235 -9.57 1.51 18.70
N ASN A 236 -10.81 1.09 18.47
CA ASN A 236 -11.10 -0.13 17.72
C ASN A 236 -10.65 0.02 16.26
N ALA A 237 -9.51 -0.59 15.93
CA ALA A 237 -8.95 -0.51 14.58
C ALA A 237 -9.89 -1.06 13.51
N ARG A 238 -10.70 -2.06 13.83
CA ARG A 238 -11.62 -2.68 12.87
C ARG A 238 -12.74 -1.73 12.48
N ASP A 239 -13.30 -1.02 13.45
CA ASP A 239 -14.36 -0.04 13.20
C ASP A 239 -13.82 1.13 12.37
N LEU A 240 -12.62 1.60 12.67
CA LEU A 240 -11.96 2.64 11.90
C LEU A 240 -11.67 2.20 10.45
N LEU A 241 -11.12 1.01 10.26
CA LEU A 241 -10.83 0.47 8.92
C LEU A 241 -12.10 0.23 8.10
N ALA A 242 -13.21 -0.14 8.76
CA ALA A 242 -14.49 -0.38 8.08
C ALA A 242 -15.21 0.91 7.66
N HIS A 243 -14.93 2.05 8.32
CA HIS A 243 -15.70 3.29 8.17
C HIS A 243 -14.81 4.52 7.89
N HIS A 244 -13.61 4.33 7.35
CA HIS A 244 -12.70 5.44 7.02
C HIS A 244 -13.28 6.36 5.95
N ALA A 245 -12.99 7.64 6.07
CA ALA A 245 -13.39 8.63 5.08
C ALA A 245 -12.46 8.63 3.86
N PRO A 246 -12.97 8.87 2.64
CA PRO A 246 -12.13 8.99 1.48
C PRO A 246 -11.26 10.27 1.57
N VAL A 247 -9.97 10.13 1.26
CA VAL A 247 -9.05 11.26 1.08
C VAL A 247 -9.03 11.61 -0.41
N PRO A 248 -9.33 12.86 -0.81
CA PRO A 248 -9.35 13.25 -2.21
C PRO A 248 -7.96 13.09 -2.86
N LEU A 249 -7.90 12.30 -3.93
CA LEU A 249 -6.69 12.06 -4.70
C LEU A 249 -6.74 12.77 -6.06
N GLU A 250 -5.57 13.16 -6.56
CA GLU A 250 -5.34 13.51 -7.94
C GLU A 250 -4.34 12.54 -8.57
N SER A 251 -4.46 12.28 -9.87
CA SER A 251 -3.57 11.39 -10.61
C SER A 251 -2.84 12.14 -11.71
N GLN A 252 -1.58 11.78 -11.91
CA GLN A 252 -0.76 12.25 -13.01
C GLN A 252 -0.03 11.09 -13.65
N GLU A 253 -0.19 10.92 -14.97
CA GLU A 253 0.60 9.94 -15.72
C GLU A 253 2.03 10.45 -15.86
N GLU A 254 2.99 9.60 -15.52
CA GLU A 254 4.41 9.92 -15.57
C GLU A 254 5.16 8.85 -16.38
N SER A 255 6.20 9.29 -17.06
CA SER A 255 7.11 8.33 -17.69
C SER A 255 7.87 7.58 -16.61
N ALA A 256 7.79 6.23 -16.61
CA ALA A 256 8.55 5.43 -15.65
C ALA A 256 10.04 5.81 -15.66
N PRO A 257 10.68 5.98 -14.49
CA PRO A 257 12.09 6.31 -14.40
C PRO A 257 12.92 5.25 -15.14
N THR A 258 13.94 5.70 -15.86
CA THR A 258 14.82 4.84 -16.67
C THR A 258 15.75 3.98 -15.82
N ASN A 259 15.88 4.25 -14.52
CA ASN A 259 16.84 3.63 -13.61
C ASN A 259 16.15 2.96 -12.43
N ARG A 260 15.35 1.93 -12.71
CA ARG A 260 14.77 1.09 -11.66
C ARG A 260 15.83 0.09 -11.19
N PRO A 261 16.08 -0.09 -9.88
CA PRO A 261 16.97 -1.13 -9.40
C PRO A 261 16.51 -2.50 -9.92
N ALA A 262 17.46 -3.31 -10.39
CA ALA A 262 17.21 -4.65 -10.89
C ALA A 262 16.54 -5.49 -9.77
N GLY A 263 15.27 -5.85 -9.94
CA GLY A 263 14.47 -6.59 -8.96
C GLY A 263 13.11 -5.96 -8.63
N SER A 264 12.86 -4.71 -9.05
CA SER A 264 11.59 -4.03 -8.79
C SER A 264 10.48 -4.35 -9.80
N ASP A 265 10.72 -5.23 -10.77
CA ASP A 265 9.74 -5.62 -11.80
C ASP A 265 8.58 -6.50 -11.28
N GLN A 266 8.55 -6.84 -9.99
CA GLN A 266 7.48 -7.60 -9.36
C GLN A 266 6.60 -6.78 -8.40
N MET A 267 6.54 -5.47 -8.57
CA MET A 267 5.66 -4.62 -7.78
C MET A 267 4.28 -4.51 -8.44
N SER A 268 3.61 -5.63 -8.60
CA SER A 268 2.15 -5.66 -8.69
C SER A 268 1.65 -5.86 -7.27
N LEU A 269 0.84 -4.95 -6.76
CA LEU A 269 0.16 -5.08 -5.47
C LEU A 269 -0.88 -6.20 -5.60
N PHE A 270 -0.53 -7.43 -5.17
CA PHE A 270 -1.46 -8.56 -5.07
C PHE A 270 -1.96 -8.74 -3.66
#